data_ac0796d185c422d89a65e1c2d0201c5a
#
_entry.id   ac0796d185c422d89a65e1c2d0201c5a
#
_cell.length_a   1.000
_cell.length_b   1.000
_cell.length_c   1.000
_cell.angle_alpha   90.00
_cell.angle_beta   90.00
_cell.angle_gamma   90.00
#
_symmetry.space_group_name_H-M   'P 1'
#
loop_
_entity.id
_entity.type
_entity.pdbx_description
1 polymer ?
#
loop_
_entity_poly.entity_id
_entity_poly.type
_entity_poly.pdbx_seq_one_letter_code
_entity_poly.pdbx_strand_id
1 'polypeptide(L)'
;MNKSYFYVFLIIGMITQAQLSTKQKQLIGKDSTHLHPVEGHFLTSDAAHAYLQMKSAALEDSVDIMLVSAYRSYGHQKKIWNRKYNRYQQKGYTTNEIFDKITDYSTFPGTSRHHWGTEIDIIENANNRPTSNVLNEKHFTRGGAFYNMYQWLEENAHRFGFYETYTNEPSRKGFKFEPWHYSYRPESKENLRIYIESNL
;
A
#
# COMPACT_ATOMS: atom_id res chain seq x y z
N MET A 1 25.03 -63.59 -32.60
CA MET A 1 25.46 -62.32 -31.99
C MET A 1 24.28 -61.38 -31.97
N ASN A 2 23.52 -61.31 -30.85
CA ASN A 2 22.38 -60.40 -30.69
C ASN A 2 22.89 -59.07 -30.16
N LYS A 3 22.73 -58.00 -30.94
CA LYS A 3 22.99 -56.61 -30.52
C LYS A 3 21.71 -56.05 -29.87
N SER A 4 21.74 -55.96 -28.52
CA SER A 4 20.71 -55.23 -27.73
C SER A 4 20.95 -53.74 -27.85
N TYR A 5 20.00 -53.00 -28.46
CA TYR A 5 20.02 -51.55 -28.50
C TYR A 5 19.28 -51.02 -27.25
N PHE A 6 19.99 -50.34 -26.34
CA PHE A 6 19.42 -49.61 -25.22
C PHE A 6 18.98 -48.24 -25.73
N TYR A 7 17.66 -47.99 -25.75
CA TYR A 7 17.10 -46.66 -25.99
C TYR A 7 17.03 -45.90 -24.64
N VAL A 8 17.88 -44.88 -24.50
CA VAL A 8 17.79 -43.94 -23.37
C VAL A 8 16.74 -42.90 -23.72
N PHE A 9 15.56 -42.97 -23.09
CA PHE A 9 14.56 -41.91 -23.17
C PHE A 9 14.99 -40.74 -22.28
N LEU A 10 15.46 -39.65 -22.90
CA LEU A 10 15.71 -38.39 -22.20
C LEU A 10 14.37 -37.69 -21.95
N ILE A 11 13.82 -37.81 -20.74
CA ILE A 11 12.64 -37.03 -20.33
C ILE A 11 13.15 -35.62 -20.02
N ILE A 12 13.04 -34.71 -21.00
CA ILE A 12 13.24 -33.29 -20.81
C ILE A 12 11.98 -32.76 -20.07
N GLY A 13 12.05 -32.68 -18.76
CA GLY A 13 11.05 -32.01 -17.96
C GLY A 13 11.02 -30.53 -18.33
N MET A 14 10.03 -30.09 -19.12
CA MET A 14 9.74 -28.68 -19.28
C MET A 14 9.26 -28.12 -17.94
N ILE A 15 10.12 -27.41 -17.24
CA ILE A 15 9.71 -26.56 -16.13
C ILE A 15 8.97 -25.38 -16.77
N THR A 16 7.67 -25.48 -16.90
CA THR A 16 6.82 -24.35 -17.26
C THR A 16 6.82 -23.40 -16.06
N GLN A 17 7.63 -22.35 -16.16
CA GLN A 17 7.54 -21.24 -15.20
C GLN A 17 6.16 -20.61 -15.38
N ALA A 18 5.28 -20.77 -14.39
CA ALA A 18 3.93 -20.23 -14.45
C ALA A 18 4.02 -18.70 -14.59
N GLN A 19 3.55 -18.19 -15.73
CA GLN A 19 3.54 -16.76 -15.99
C GLN A 19 2.46 -16.10 -15.12
N LEU A 20 2.82 -15.04 -14.39
CA LEU A 20 1.87 -14.30 -13.58
C LEU A 20 0.69 -13.78 -14.45
N SER A 21 -0.52 -13.98 -13.96
CA SER A 21 -1.72 -13.40 -14.56
C SER A 21 -1.69 -11.87 -14.48
N THR A 22 -2.53 -11.18 -15.28
CA THR A 22 -2.68 -9.72 -15.20
C THR A 22 -3.04 -9.28 -13.77
N LYS A 23 -3.99 -9.96 -13.13
CA LYS A 23 -4.38 -9.65 -11.75
C LYS A 23 -3.21 -9.81 -10.77
N GLN A 24 -2.43 -10.87 -10.86
CA GLN A 24 -1.23 -11.05 -10.03
C GLN A 24 -0.19 -9.94 -10.27
N LYS A 25 0.03 -9.52 -11.53
CA LYS A 25 0.92 -8.39 -11.85
C LYS A 25 0.42 -7.08 -11.24
N GLN A 26 -0.90 -6.83 -11.25
CA GLN A 26 -1.52 -5.68 -10.59
C GLN A 26 -1.27 -5.72 -9.09
N LEU A 27 -1.50 -6.86 -8.43
CA LEU A 27 -1.35 -7.01 -6.98
C LEU A 27 0.07 -6.81 -6.47
N ILE A 28 1.08 -7.06 -7.30
CA ILE A 28 2.49 -6.80 -6.96
C ILE A 28 3.04 -5.48 -7.54
N GLY A 29 2.18 -4.64 -8.11
CA GLY A 29 2.54 -3.32 -8.64
C GLY A 29 3.35 -3.33 -9.94
N LYS A 30 3.25 -4.41 -10.74
CA LYS A 30 3.91 -4.54 -12.06
C LYS A 30 2.98 -4.25 -13.24
N ASP A 31 1.71 -4.01 -12.98
CA ASP A 31 0.71 -3.58 -13.96
C ASP A 31 -0.17 -2.49 -13.33
N SER A 32 -0.44 -1.43 -14.08
CA SER A 32 -1.25 -0.27 -13.64
C SER A 32 -2.34 0.12 -14.65
N THR A 33 -2.62 -0.75 -15.63
CA THR A 33 -3.54 -0.46 -16.74
C THR A 33 -5.00 -0.28 -16.30
N HIS A 34 -5.34 -0.74 -15.10
CA HIS A 34 -6.68 -0.65 -14.47
C HIS A 34 -6.88 0.62 -13.64
N LEU A 35 -5.88 1.50 -13.58
CA LEU A 35 -5.90 2.67 -12.70
C LEU A 35 -6.29 3.95 -13.45
N HIS A 36 -6.94 4.85 -12.74
CA HIS A 36 -7.42 6.14 -13.21
C HIS A 36 -6.73 7.28 -12.45
N PRO A 37 -6.43 8.41 -13.10
CA PRO A 37 -5.81 9.55 -12.46
C PRO A 37 -6.79 10.28 -11.53
N VAL A 38 -6.33 10.68 -10.35
CA VAL A 38 -7.04 11.51 -9.37
C VAL A 38 -6.05 12.38 -8.61
N GLU A 39 -6.17 13.70 -8.68
CA GLU A 39 -5.34 14.68 -7.96
C GLU A 39 -3.80 14.43 -8.06
N GLY A 40 -3.31 14.06 -9.25
CA GLY A 40 -1.90 13.76 -9.50
C GLY A 40 -1.45 12.37 -9.02
N HIS A 41 -2.35 11.56 -8.52
CA HIS A 41 -2.17 10.16 -8.12
C HIS A 41 -2.99 9.21 -9.00
N PHE A 42 -2.96 7.91 -8.69
CA PHE A 42 -3.73 6.90 -9.39
C PHE A 42 -4.46 6.00 -8.40
N LEU A 43 -5.72 5.68 -8.68
CA LEU A 43 -6.56 4.73 -7.95
C LEU A 43 -7.34 3.86 -8.95
N THR A 44 -7.98 2.80 -8.50
CA THR A 44 -9.03 2.13 -9.28
C THR A 44 -10.19 3.12 -9.50
N SER A 45 -11.02 2.90 -10.53
CA SER A 45 -12.14 3.80 -10.84
C SER A 45 -13.07 4.02 -9.65
N ASP A 46 -13.44 2.93 -8.97
CA ASP A 46 -14.39 2.97 -7.87
C ASP A 46 -13.77 3.63 -6.62
N ALA A 47 -12.51 3.32 -6.30
CA ALA A 47 -11.79 3.97 -5.20
C ALA A 47 -11.60 5.48 -5.45
N ALA A 48 -11.30 5.88 -6.70
CA ALA A 48 -11.19 7.29 -7.06
C ALA A 48 -12.50 8.04 -6.89
N HIS A 49 -13.61 7.46 -7.36
CA HIS A 49 -14.95 8.04 -7.21
C HIS A 49 -15.34 8.17 -5.73
N ALA A 50 -15.16 7.10 -4.96
CA ALA A 50 -15.45 7.09 -3.52
C ALA A 50 -14.59 8.11 -2.73
N TYR A 51 -13.31 8.24 -3.10
CA TYR A 51 -12.43 9.26 -2.51
C TYR A 51 -12.93 10.68 -2.79
N LEU A 52 -13.33 10.99 -4.02
CA LEU A 52 -13.85 12.33 -4.37
C LEU A 52 -15.17 12.64 -3.65
N GLN A 53 -16.04 11.66 -3.48
CA GLN A 53 -17.26 11.80 -2.67
C GLN A 53 -16.94 12.05 -1.20
N MET A 54 -16.01 11.29 -0.62
CA MET A 54 -15.56 11.47 0.76
C MET A 54 -14.94 12.86 0.97
N LYS A 55 -14.09 13.30 0.05
CA LYS A 55 -13.47 14.63 0.08
C LYS A 55 -14.51 15.75 0.00
N SER A 56 -15.51 15.62 -0.88
CA SER A 56 -16.59 16.60 -1.00
C SER A 56 -17.39 16.71 0.31
N ALA A 57 -17.77 15.60 0.90
CA ALA A 57 -18.51 15.59 2.15
C ALA A 57 -17.68 16.15 3.33
N ALA A 58 -16.38 15.85 3.38
CA ALA A 58 -15.49 16.40 4.39
C ALA A 58 -15.36 17.94 4.25
N LEU A 59 -15.30 18.44 3.02
CA LEU A 59 -15.22 19.88 2.76
C LEU A 59 -16.49 20.63 3.19
N GLU A 60 -17.67 20.03 3.08
CA GLU A 60 -18.94 20.57 3.61
C GLU A 60 -18.88 20.75 5.15
N ASP A 61 -18.13 19.87 5.82
CA ASP A 61 -17.85 19.94 7.25
C ASP A 61 -16.57 20.74 7.58
N SER A 62 -16.05 21.52 6.61
CA SER A 62 -14.86 22.37 6.75
C SER A 62 -13.55 21.58 6.95
N VAL A 63 -13.50 20.33 6.52
CA VAL A 63 -12.31 19.47 6.53
C VAL A 63 -11.78 19.28 5.09
N ASP A 64 -10.66 19.90 4.74
CA ASP A 64 -10.07 19.81 3.40
C ASP A 64 -9.07 18.66 3.30
N ILE A 65 -9.54 17.49 2.86
CA ILE A 65 -8.72 16.28 2.69
C ILE A 65 -7.83 16.40 1.45
N MET A 66 -6.56 16.05 1.59
CA MET A 66 -5.57 16.04 0.51
C MET A 66 -4.85 14.68 0.42
N LEU A 67 -4.73 14.14 -0.81
CA LEU A 67 -3.91 12.95 -1.09
C LEU A 67 -2.41 13.28 -0.98
N VAL A 68 -1.68 12.43 -0.25
CA VAL A 68 -0.21 12.45 -0.18
C VAL A 68 0.38 11.29 -0.97
N SER A 69 -0.28 10.14 -0.95
CA SER A 69 0.12 8.95 -1.68
C SER A 69 -1.11 8.07 -1.96
N ALA A 70 -1.10 7.40 -3.12
CA ALA A 70 -2.09 6.39 -3.47
C ALA A 70 -1.38 5.20 -4.11
N TYR A 71 -1.62 4.89 -5.38
CA TYR A 71 -0.91 3.80 -6.04
C TYR A 71 0.61 3.98 -6.01
N ARG A 72 1.31 2.89 -5.72
CA ARG A 72 2.77 2.80 -5.86
C ARG A 72 3.13 1.59 -6.72
N SER A 73 3.88 1.80 -7.81
CA SER A 73 4.42 0.70 -8.60
C SER A 73 5.47 -0.11 -7.81
N TYR A 74 5.71 -1.35 -8.24
CA TYR A 74 6.83 -2.17 -7.73
C TYR A 74 8.16 -1.40 -7.74
N GLY A 75 8.45 -0.72 -8.85
CA GLY A 75 9.69 0.06 -8.99
C GLY A 75 9.75 1.24 -8.03
N HIS A 76 8.63 1.93 -7.77
CA HIS A 76 8.57 3.02 -6.80
C HIS A 76 8.81 2.49 -5.38
N GLN A 77 8.13 1.41 -4.98
CA GLN A 77 8.33 0.79 -3.66
C GLN A 77 9.77 0.32 -3.47
N LYS A 78 10.41 -0.24 -4.52
CA LYS A 78 11.84 -0.62 -4.49
C LYS A 78 12.75 0.60 -4.24
N LYS A 79 12.46 1.75 -4.86
CA LYS A 79 13.21 2.99 -4.60
C LYS A 79 13.04 3.46 -3.16
N ILE A 80 11.83 3.40 -2.60
CA ILE A 80 11.57 3.75 -1.18
C ILE A 80 12.37 2.83 -0.26
N TRP A 81 12.30 1.52 -0.47
CA TRP A 81 13.01 0.53 0.32
C TRP A 81 14.52 0.77 0.30
N ASN A 82 15.12 0.86 -0.89
CA ASN A 82 16.55 1.04 -1.05
C ASN A 82 17.03 2.35 -0.40
N ARG A 83 16.26 3.46 -0.54
CA ARG A 83 16.60 4.74 0.10
C ARG A 83 16.59 4.63 1.63
N LYS A 84 15.59 3.95 2.22
CA LYS A 84 15.54 3.70 3.67
C LYS A 84 16.70 2.82 4.11
N TYR A 85 16.97 1.73 3.40
CA TYR A 85 18.07 0.80 3.67
C TYR A 85 19.41 1.52 3.70
N ASN A 86 19.77 2.22 2.62
CA ASN A 86 21.04 2.95 2.51
C ASN A 86 21.19 4.01 3.62
N ARG A 87 20.11 4.72 3.95
CA ARG A 87 20.11 5.72 5.02
C ARG A 87 20.41 5.11 6.40
N TYR A 88 19.85 3.95 6.71
CA TYR A 88 20.14 3.27 7.97
C TYR A 88 21.51 2.61 7.98
N GLN A 89 21.93 2.04 6.85
CA GLN A 89 23.30 1.50 6.69
C GLN A 89 24.36 2.57 6.93
N GLN A 90 24.20 3.78 6.39
CA GLN A 90 25.09 4.93 6.64
C GLN A 90 25.13 5.37 8.11
N LYS A 91 24.09 5.06 8.88
CA LYS A 91 24.03 5.30 10.33
C LYS A 91 24.65 4.20 11.16
N GLY A 92 25.20 3.13 10.54
CA GLY A 92 25.87 2.03 11.22
C GLY A 92 24.95 0.93 11.76
N TYR A 93 23.68 0.90 11.39
CA TYR A 93 22.79 -0.18 11.78
C TYR A 93 23.12 -1.50 11.07
N THR A 94 22.97 -2.61 11.77
CA THR A 94 23.07 -3.97 11.21
C THR A 94 21.89 -4.26 10.26
N THR A 95 22.04 -5.24 9.38
CA THR A 95 20.99 -5.63 8.42
C THR A 95 19.66 -5.95 9.11
N ASN A 96 19.69 -6.68 10.23
CA ASN A 96 18.47 -7.03 10.97
C ASN A 96 17.78 -5.78 11.54
N GLU A 97 18.53 -4.90 12.20
CA GLU A 97 17.99 -3.64 12.72
C GLU A 97 17.43 -2.75 11.60
N ILE A 98 18.05 -2.76 10.41
CA ILE A 98 17.54 -2.02 9.24
C ILE A 98 16.20 -2.58 8.80
N PHE A 99 16.07 -3.90 8.72
CA PHE A 99 14.80 -4.54 8.34
C PHE A 99 13.69 -4.21 9.35
N ASP A 100 13.95 -4.35 10.63
CA ASP A 100 12.99 -4.01 11.69
C ASP A 100 12.53 -2.56 11.59
N LYS A 101 13.49 -1.61 11.45
CA LYS A 101 13.17 -0.18 11.32
C LYS A 101 12.42 0.18 10.05
N ILE A 102 12.64 -0.52 8.94
CA ILE A 102 11.92 -0.26 7.69
C ILE A 102 10.50 -0.83 7.78
N THR A 103 10.36 -2.04 8.33
CA THR A 103 9.08 -2.74 8.40
C THR A 103 8.12 -2.18 9.45
N ASP A 104 8.57 -1.26 10.30
CA ASP A 104 7.66 -0.48 11.15
C ASP A 104 6.57 0.25 10.32
N TYR A 105 6.93 0.86 9.17
CA TYR A 105 6.07 1.72 8.35
C TYR A 105 6.25 1.52 6.84
N SER A 106 6.84 0.41 6.41
CA SER A 106 7.05 0.15 4.98
C SER A 106 7.21 -1.34 4.73
N THR A 107 6.94 -1.77 3.51
CA THR A 107 6.97 -3.17 3.14
C THR A 107 7.89 -3.42 1.96
N PHE A 108 8.24 -4.68 1.70
CA PHE A 108 9.01 -5.09 0.53
C PHE A 108 8.30 -4.73 -0.79
N PRO A 109 9.05 -4.48 -1.87
CA PRO A 109 8.46 -4.36 -3.20
C PRO A 109 7.71 -5.64 -3.57
N GLY A 110 6.48 -5.49 -4.04
CA GLY A 110 5.57 -6.58 -4.37
C GLY A 110 4.61 -6.97 -3.25
N THR A 111 4.81 -6.48 -2.00
CA THR A 111 3.93 -6.80 -0.87
C THR A 111 3.15 -5.59 -0.33
N SER A 112 3.28 -4.43 -1.00
CA SER A 112 2.59 -3.21 -0.58
C SER A 112 1.12 -3.22 -1.02
N ARG A 113 0.20 -2.93 -0.08
CA ARG A 113 -1.22 -2.72 -0.41
C ARG A 113 -1.43 -1.56 -1.38
N HIS A 114 -0.56 -0.55 -1.37
CA HIS A 114 -0.58 0.54 -2.36
C HIS A 114 -0.39 0.08 -3.82
N HIS A 115 0.08 -1.16 -4.06
CA HIS A 115 0.13 -1.73 -5.40
C HIS A 115 -1.26 -1.96 -6.00
N TRP A 116 -2.29 -2.08 -5.16
CA TRP A 116 -3.64 -2.44 -5.57
C TRP A 116 -4.44 -1.27 -6.15
N GLY A 117 -4.00 -0.02 -5.90
CA GLY A 117 -4.74 1.18 -6.29
C GLY A 117 -6.00 1.43 -5.46
N THR A 118 -6.09 0.84 -4.28
CA THR A 118 -7.22 0.94 -3.34
C THR A 118 -6.84 1.61 -2.02
N GLU A 119 -5.56 1.96 -1.85
CA GLU A 119 -5.03 2.55 -0.63
C GLU A 119 -4.72 4.03 -0.83
N ILE A 120 -5.03 4.82 0.18
CA ILE A 120 -4.74 6.26 0.22
C ILE A 120 -4.01 6.62 1.51
N ASP A 121 -2.97 7.45 1.38
CA ASP A 121 -2.39 8.20 2.49
C ASP A 121 -2.87 9.64 2.39
N ILE A 122 -3.56 10.14 3.39
CA ILE A 122 -4.23 11.45 3.38
C ILE A 122 -3.83 12.31 4.57
N ILE A 123 -3.86 13.62 4.35
CA ILE A 123 -3.69 14.65 5.38
C ILE A 123 -4.73 15.76 5.20
N GLU A 124 -4.80 16.67 6.15
CA GLU A 124 -5.60 17.88 6.02
C GLU A 124 -4.77 19.00 5.37
N ASN A 125 -5.37 19.75 4.44
CA ASN A 125 -4.80 20.96 3.88
C ASN A 125 -4.99 22.16 4.83
N ALA A 126 -4.56 21.98 6.07
CA ALA A 126 -4.70 22.97 7.14
C ALA A 126 -3.65 24.09 7.02
N ASN A 127 -3.99 25.29 7.51
CA ASN A 127 -3.08 26.45 7.52
C ASN A 127 -1.80 26.21 8.34
N ASN A 128 -1.87 25.39 9.38
CA ASN A 128 -0.76 25.01 10.25
C ASN A 128 -0.07 23.69 9.82
N ARG A 129 -0.30 23.26 8.57
CA ARG A 129 0.26 22.02 8.05
C ARG A 129 1.78 22.02 8.13
N PRO A 130 2.40 20.94 8.65
CA PRO A 130 3.85 20.78 8.64
C PRO A 130 4.41 20.78 7.22
N THR A 131 5.58 21.37 7.01
CA THR A 131 6.28 21.43 5.72
C THR A 131 7.08 20.15 5.41
N SER A 132 7.28 19.28 6.42
CA SER A 132 8.02 18.02 6.29
C SER A 132 7.48 16.97 7.26
N ASN A 133 7.74 15.69 6.96
CA ASN A 133 7.32 14.55 7.80
C ASN A 133 5.82 14.58 8.14
N VAL A 134 5.01 14.88 7.15
CA VAL A 134 3.55 15.06 7.30
C VAL A 134 2.86 13.76 7.75
N LEU A 135 3.34 12.59 7.32
CA LEU A 135 2.87 11.29 7.78
C LEU A 135 3.57 10.91 9.09
N ASN A 136 3.08 11.47 10.19
CA ASN A 136 3.55 11.18 11.54
C ASN A 136 2.36 11.27 12.49
N GLU A 137 2.17 10.26 13.35
CA GLU A 137 1.01 10.12 14.24
C GLU A 137 0.74 11.33 15.12
N LYS A 138 1.81 12.04 15.56
CA LYS A 138 1.68 13.25 16.38
C LYS A 138 0.81 14.35 15.76
N HIS A 139 0.69 14.38 14.42
CA HIS A 139 -0.14 15.36 13.72
C HIS A 139 -1.63 15.00 13.73
N PHE A 140 -1.96 13.74 14.05
CA PHE A 140 -3.32 13.20 14.10
C PHE A 140 -3.84 13.03 15.53
N THR A 141 -3.03 13.31 16.55
CA THR A 141 -3.42 13.31 17.95
C THR A 141 -3.95 14.67 18.37
N ARG A 142 -4.61 14.75 19.54
CA ARG A 142 -5.19 16.00 20.09
C ARG A 142 -4.15 17.13 20.11
N GLY A 143 -4.50 18.24 19.46
CA GLY A 143 -3.61 19.40 19.27
C GLY A 143 -2.68 19.30 18.06
N GLY A 144 -2.65 18.20 17.35
CA GLY A 144 -1.94 18.05 16.08
C GLY A 144 -2.68 18.72 14.92
N ALA A 145 -1.94 19.02 13.85
CA ALA A 145 -2.46 19.80 12.71
C ALA A 145 -3.60 19.09 11.94
N PHE A 146 -3.69 17.77 12.03
CA PHE A 146 -4.66 16.95 11.29
C PHE A 146 -5.66 16.25 12.22
N TYR A 147 -5.74 16.68 13.47
CA TYR A 147 -6.60 16.02 14.46
C TYR A 147 -8.09 16.09 14.09
N ASN A 148 -8.56 17.26 13.60
CA ASN A 148 -9.95 17.43 13.21
C ASN A 148 -10.33 16.53 12.04
N MET A 149 -9.46 16.45 11.01
CA MET A 149 -9.64 15.53 9.90
C MET A 149 -9.68 14.07 10.39
N TYR A 150 -8.78 13.68 11.29
CA TYR A 150 -8.73 12.32 11.81
C TYR A 150 -10.05 11.96 12.52
N GLN A 151 -10.57 12.83 13.38
CA GLN A 151 -11.87 12.62 14.03
C GLN A 151 -13.01 12.49 13.02
N TRP A 152 -13.04 13.37 12.01
CA TRP A 152 -14.02 13.30 10.94
C TRP A 152 -13.96 11.96 10.20
N LEU A 153 -12.76 11.48 9.90
CA LEU A 153 -12.55 10.20 9.21
C LEU A 153 -12.99 9.00 10.06
N GLU A 154 -12.72 8.98 11.35
CA GLU A 154 -13.20 7.94 12.27
C GLU A 154 -14.72 7.81 12.23
N GLU A 155 -15.44 8.94 12.13
CA GLU A 155 -16.90 8.97 12.11
C GLU A 155 -17.50 8.71 10.71
N ASN A 156 -16.81 9.08 9.63
CA ASN A 156 -17.44 9.19 8.30
C ASN A 156 -16.80 8.33 7.20
N ALA A 157 -15.51 8.00 7.27
CA ALA A 157 -14.81 7.36 6.15
C ALA A 157 -15.47 6.04 5.71
N HIS A 158 -16.02 5.26 6.64
CA HIS A 158 -16.70 4.00 6.38
C HIS A 158 -17.94 4.15 5.48
N ARG A 159 -18.61 5.30 5.47
CA ARG A 159 -19.77 5.62 4.62
C ARG A 159 -19.39 5.65 3.13
N PHE A 160 -18.12 5.92 2.85
CA PHE A 160 -17.53 5.97 1.50
C PHE A 160 -16.73 4.70 1.19
N GLY A 161 -16.79 3.67 2.03
CA GLY A 161 -16.09 2.40 1.85
C GLY A 161 -14.62 2.44 2.27
N PHE A 162 -14.13 3.53 2.86
CA PHE A 162 -12.77 3.63 3.38
C PHE A 162 -12.69 3.26 4.85
N TYR A 163 -11.65 2.49 5.18
CA TYR A 163 -11.40 2.02 6.56
C TYR A 163 -9.90 2.16 6.88
N GLU A 164 -9.60 2.62 8.08
CA GLU A 164 -8.24 2.63 8.60
C GLU A 164 -7.67 1.21 8.61
N THR A 165 -6.48 1.01 8.03
CA THR A 165 -5.89 -0.32 7.87
C THR A 165 -4.98 -0.67 9.04
N TYR A 166 -4.23 0.28 9.53
CA TYR A 166 -3.20 0.09 10.56
C TYR A 166 -3.58 0.83 11.85
N THR A 167 -4.64 0.32 12.48
CA THR A 167 -5.26 0.90 13.68
C THR A 167 -4.35 0.85 14.91
N ASN A 168 -4.66 1.63 15.94
CA ASN A 168 -3.97 1.61 17.23
C ASN A 168 -4.53 0.53 18.19
N GLU A 169 -5.03 -0.57 17.66
CA GLU A 169 -5.55 -1.70 18.45
C GLU A 169 -4.38 -2.48 19.09
N PRO A 170 -4.31 -2.60 20.45
CA PRO A 170 -3.17 -3.23 21.12
C PRO A 170 -2.93 -4.69 20.77
N SER A 171 -3.97 -5.41 20.34
CA SER A 171 -3.88 -6.82 19.94
C SER A 171 -3.36 -7.02 18.52
N ARG A 172 -3.34 -5.96 17.71
CA ARG A 172 -2.93 -6.00 16.30
C ARG A 172 -1.41 -6.22 16.18
N LYS A 173 -1.03 -7.09 15.26
CA LYS A 173 0.37 -7.36 14.89
C LYS A 173 0.67 -6.72 13.52
N GLY A 174 1.95 -6.55 13.21
CA GLY A 174 2.45 -6.02 11.94
C GLY A 174 2.83 -4.55 12.01
N PHE A 175 2.57 -3.80 10.94
CA PHE A 175 2.96 -2.38 10.85
C PHE A 175 2.41 -1.54 12.00
N LYS A 176 3.14 -0.49 12.36
CA LYS A 176 2.73 0.46 13.40
C LYS A 176 1.44 1.19 13.00
N PHE A 177 0.89 1.93 13.94
CA PHE A 177 -0.28 2.77 13.74
C PHE A 177 -0.02 3.84 12.66
N GLU A 178 -0.92 3.92 11.68
CA GLU A 178 -0.86 4.86 10.57
C GLU A 178 -2.22 5.56 10.38
N PRO A 179 -2.53 6.61 11.16
CA PRO A 179 -3.82 7.31 11.12
C PRO A 179 -4.11 8.03 9.80
N TRP A 180 -3.17 8.05 8.89
CA TRP A 180 -3.30 8.61 7.53
C TRP A 180 -3.69 7.57 6.49
N HIS A 181 -3.56 6.25 6.80
CA HIS A 181 -3.64 5.16 5.82
C HIS A 181 -5.03 4.51 5.81
N TYR A 182 -5.77 4.72 4.73
CA TYR A 182 -7.10 4.18 4.52
C TYR A 182 -7.18 3.28 3.30
N SER A 183 -7.98 2.23 3.39
CA SER A 183 -8.21 1.22 2.36
C SER A 183 -9.64 1.27 1.87
N TYR A 184 -9.86 1.29 0.56
CA TYR A 184 -11.16 1.12 -0.06
C TYR A 184 -11.57 -0.36 -0.01
N ARG A 185 -12.32 -0.71 1.03
CA ARG A 185 -12.63 -2.09 1.42
C ARG A 185 -13.44 -2.89 0.39
N PRO A 186 -14.36 -2.29 -0.41
CA PRO A 186 -15.10 -3.05 -1.42
C PRO A 186 -14.21 -3.84 -2.39
N GLU A 187 -13.04 -3.30 -2.75
CA GLU A 187 -12.10 -3.98 -3.64
C GLU A 187 -10.91 -4.59 -2.90
N SER A 188 -10.38 -3.92 -1.88
CA SER A 188 -9.15 -4.36 -1.21
C SER A 188 -9.31 -5.67 -0.45
N LYS A 189 -10.52 -6.01 0.01
CA LYS A 189 -10.82 -7.29 0.67
C LYS A 189 -10.60 -8.46 -0.30
N GLU A 190 -11.09 -8.34 -1.52
CA GLU A 190 -10.91 -9.37 -2.56
C GLU A 190 -9.46 -9.41 -3.06
N ASN A 191 -8.82 -8.25 -3.21
CA ASN A 191 -7.41 -8.16 -3.55
C ASN A 191 -6.53 -8.91 -2.54
N LEU A 192 -6.81 -8.75 -1.25
CA LEU A 192 -6.10 -9.46 -0.18
C LEU A 192 -6.30 -10.97 -0.28
N ARG A 193 -7.54 -11.43 -0.51
CA ARG A 193 -7.86 -12.85 -0.68
C ARG A 193 -7.06 -13.45 -1.83
N ILE A 194 -7.12 -12.83 -3.01
CA ILE A 194 -6.39 -13.29 -4.19
C ILE A 194 -4.87 -13.28 -3.95
N TYR A 195 -4.35 -12.21 -3.30
CA TYR A 195 -2.93 -12.09 -2.98
C TYR A 195 -2.43 -13.28 -2.14
N ILE A 196 -3.15 -13.62 -1.07
CA ILE A 196 -2.80 -14.73 -0.17
C ILE A 196 -2.90 -16.08 -0.90
N GLU A 197 -4.00 -16.33 -1.63
CA GLU A 197 -4.23 -17.57 -2.35
C GLU A 197 -3.23 -17.80 -3.49
N SER A 198 -2.69 -16.73 -4.07
CA SER A 198 -1.71 -16.80 -5.16
C SER A 198 -0.27 -17.06 -4.69
N ASN A 199 0.00 -17.09 -3.39
CA ASN A 199 1.35 -17.22 -2.83
C ASN A 199 2.35 -16.20 -3.42
N LEU A 200 1.91 -14.93 -3.58
CA LEU A 200 2.69 -13.82 -4.15
C LEU A 200 3.66 -13.22 -3.13
#